data_582e6ae25a2af52db87cee7e464faace
#
_entry.id   582e6ae25a2af52db87cee7e464faace
#
_cell.length_a   1.000
_cell.length_b   1.000
_cell.length_c   1.000
_cell.angle_alpha   90.00
_cell.angle_beta   90.00
_cell.angle_gamma   90.00
#
_symmetry.space_group_name_H-M   'P 1'
#
loop_
_entity.id
_entity.type
_entity.pdbx_description
1 polymer ?
#
loop_
_entity_poly.entity_id
_entity_poly.type
_entity_poly.pdbx_seq_one_letter_code
_entity_poly.pdbx_strand_id
1 'polypeptide(L)'
;MLGMTRQIALIHATREAIAPVETAFRELWPEADHWTLLDESLTADLAAAGGKLTPGLTERFLNLAAYAAARGPDGILFTCSAFGAIIDRIAAEYRMPVMKPNEAILDAALEQGGRVGLLATHPQTLPDMKADMEALAERRGVDLTVAPWLVEGAWADLGAGRRDAHDRAVVEAAPNLKDCGCIVLAQFSMAPLAAEIKERTGLPILTSPHAAVAEMKRRVLGH
;
A
#
# COMPACT_ATOMS: atom_id res chain seq x y z
N MET A 1 -6.68 -26.08 22.38
CA MET A 1 -5.34 -25.65 22.03
C MET A 1 -5.42 -24.15 21.78
N LEU A 2 -4.82 -23.31 22.63
CA LEU A 2 -4.64 -21.89 22.34
C LEU A 2 -3.74 -21.81 21.10
N GLY A 3 -4.29 -21.45 19.96
CA GLY A 3 -3.52 -21.25 18.74
C GLY A 3 -2.46 -20.19 19.02
N MET A 4 -1.21 -20.45 18.63
CA MET A 4 -0.14 -19.45 18.72
C MET A 4 -0.59 -18.20 17.94
N THR A 5 -0.57 -17.04 18.60
CA THR A 5 -0.85 -15.75 17.97
C THR A 5 0.13 -15.52 16.82
N ARG A 6 -0.38 -15.19 15.63
CA ARG A 6 0.47 -14.92 14.47
C ARG A 6 1.21 -13.61 14.65
N GLN A 7 2.48 -13.58 14.28
CA GLN A 7 3.37 -12.45 14.45
C GLN A 7 3.73 -11.85 13.09
N ILE A 8 3.35 -10.60 12.84
CA ILE A 8 3.62 -9.93 11.58
C ILE A 8 4.60 -8.76 11.77
N ALA A 9 5.66 -8.75 11.00
CA ALA A 9 6.59 -7.62 10.96
C ALA A 9 6.10 -6.59 9.95
N LEU A 10 5.97 -5.33 10.37
CA LEU A 10 5.63 -4.20 9.52
C LEU A 10 6.88 -3.35 9.29
N ILE A 11 7.26 -3.12 8.03
CA ILE A 11 8.44 -2.33 7.67
C ILE A 11 7.99 -1.08 6.92
N HIS A 12 8.28 0.08 7.50
CA HIS A 12 7.86 1.39 7.02
C HIS A 12 9.04 2.25 6.60
N ALA A 13 8.84 3.04 5.54
CA ALA A 13 9.73 4.13 5.14
C ALA A 13 9.09 5.52 5.40
N THR A 14 7.84 5.56 5.85
CA THR A 14 7.13 6.79 6.27
C THR A 14 6.20 6.47 7.44
N ARG A 15 6.07 7.42 8.38
CA ARG A 15 5.18 7.24 9.54
C ARG A 15 3.69 7.33 9.19
N GLU A 16 3.36 7.95 8.08
CA GLU A 16 1.97 8.11 7.59
C GLU A 16 1.29 6.77 7.26
N ALA A 17 2.08 5.71 7.04
CA ALA A 17 1.57 4.37 6.76
C ALA A 17 1.26 3.56 8.04
N ILE A 18 1.78 3.95 9.21
CA ILE A 18 1.68 3.16 10.46
C ILE A 18 0.22 3.05 10.92
N ALA A 19 -0.39 4.18 11.28
CA ALA A 19 -1.76 4.17 11.80
C ALA A 19 -2.80 3.52 10.85
N PRO A 20 -2.74 3.76 9.51
CA PRO A 20 -3.64 3.08 8.57
C PRO A 20 -3.51 1.56 8.56
N VAL A 21 -2.29 1.01 8.58
CA VAL A 21 -2.12 -0.45 8.58
C VAL A 21 -2.50 -1.06 9.93
N GLU A 22 -2.19 -0.42 11.05
CA GLU A 22 -2.62 -0.87 12.38
C GLU A 22 -4.14 -0.87 12.51
N THR A 23 -4.82 0.12 11.90
CA THR A 23 -6.28 0.15 11.84
C THR A 23 -6.81 -1.04 11.04
N ALA A 24 -6.23 -1.32 9.87
CA ALA A 24 -6.63 -2.47 9.06
C ALA A 24 -6.41 -3.81 9.81
N PHE A 25 -5.34 -3.96 10.60
CA PHE A 25 -5.16 -5.14 11.46
C PHE A 25 -6.25 -5.25 12.52
N ARG A 26 -6.58 -4.17 13.23
CA ARG A 26 -7.66 -4.19 14.24
C ARG A 26 -9.02 -4.58 13.64
N GLU A 27 -9.30 -4.15 12.42
CA GLU A 27 -10.58 -4.40 11.76
C GLU A 27 -10.67 -5.78 11.12
N LEU A 28 -9.59 -6.27 10.50
CA LEU A 28 -9.61 -7.48 9.68
C LEU A 28 -8.94 -8.69 10.33
N TRP A 29 -7.97 -8.44 11.21
CA TRP A 29 -7.20 -9.51 11.83
C TRP A 29 -6.75 -9.19 13.26
N PRO A 30 -7.72 -8.92 14.18
CA PRO A 30 -7.42 -8.53 15.56
C PRO A 30 -6.69 -9.62 16.38
N GLU A 31 -6.68 -10.87 15.90
CA GLU A 31 -5.99 -11.99 16.56
C GLU A 31 -4.50 -12.05 16.25
N ALA A 32 -4.01 -11.31 15.24
CA ALA A 32 -2.59 -11.23 14.94
C ALA A 32 -1.91 -10.14 15.77
N ASP A 33 -0.76 -10.46 16.33
CA ASP A 33 0.16 -9.44 16.83
C ASP A 33 1.01 -8.90 15.69
N HIS A 34 1.35 -7.63 15.78
CA HIS A 34 2.26 -7.00 14.84
C HIS A 34 3.22 -6.03 15.54
N TRP A 35 4.34 -5.79 14.92
CA TRP A 35 5.34 -4.85 15.40
C TRP A 35 5.99 -4.10 14.24
N THR A 36 6.46 -2.90 14.50
CA THR A 36 6.85 -1.91 13.52
C THR A 36 8.36 -1.68 13.51
N LEU A 37 8.96 -1.66 12.32
CA LEU A 37 10.24 -1.04 12.03
C LEU A 37 10.01 0.18 11.13
N LEU A 38 10.61 1.32 11.49
CA LEU A 38 10.51 2.55 10.73
C LEU A 38 11.91 3.10 10.43
N ASP A 39 12.19 3.36 9.16
CA ASP A 39 13.37 4.13 8.74
C ASP A 39 12.95 5.20 7.72
N GLU A 40 12.65 6.41 8.22
CA GLU A 40 12.21 7.54 7.38
C GLU A 40 13.34 8.09 6.49
N SER A 41 14.61 7.82 6.83
CA SER A 41 15.72 8.26 6.00
C SER A 41 15.78 7.58 4.63
N LEU A 42 15.14 6.41 4.47
CA LEU A 42 15.08 5.71 3.17
C LEU A 42 14.39 6.53 2.08
N THR A 43 13.29 7.20 2.41
CA THR A 43 12.57 8.05 1.44
C THR A 43 13.35 9.32 1.11
N ALA A 44 14.01 9.91 2.09
CA ALA A 44 14.86 11.09 1.90
C ALA A 44 16.06 10.76 0.99
N ASP A 45 16.74 9.64 1.27
CA ASP A 45 17.89 9.19 0.49
C ASP A 45 17.49 8.77 -0.93
N LEU A 46 16.33 8.15 -1.10
CA LEU A 46 15.79 7.83 -2.43
C LEU A 46 15.49 9.10 -3.23
N ALA A 47 14.89 10.12 -2.60
CA ALA A 47 14.62 11.39 -3.24
C ALA A 47 15.94 12.11 -3.62
N ALA A 48 16.94 12.12 -2.73
CA ALA A 48 18.27 12.68 -3.01
C ALA A 48 18.99 11.95 -4.16
N ALA A 49 18.72 10.66 -4.36
CA ALA A 49 19.22 9.86 -5.48
C ALA A 49 18.38 10.01 -6.77
N GLY A 50 17.45 10.97 -6.81
CA GLY A 50 16.58 11.20 -7.97
C GLY A 50 15.63 10.02 -8.25
N GLY A 51 15.16 9.34 -7.21
CA GLY A 51 14.28 8.16 -7.31
C GLY A 51 14.99 6.86 -7.68
N LYS A 52 16.32 6.85 -7.75
CA LYS A 52 17.10 5.65 -8.14
C LYS A 52 17.51 4.84 -6.90
N LEU A 53 17.26 3.54 -6.98
CA LEU A 53 17.73 2.59 -5.96
C LEU A 53 19.25 2.43 -6.07
N THR A 54 19.98 3.02 -5.13
CA THR A 54 21.43 2.86 -5.03
C THR A 54 21.80 1.55 -4.34
N PRO A 55 23.04 1.03 -4.52
CA PRO A 55 23.49 -0.15 -3.80
C PRO A 55 23.37 -0.01 -2.27
N GLY A 56 23.70 1.17 -1.72
CA GLY A 56 23.58 1.43 -0.29
C GLY A 56 22.14 1.43 0.22
N LEU A 57 21.19 2.01 -0.52
CA LEU A 57 19.75 1.91 -0.21
C LEU A 57 19.27 0.47 -0.26
N THR A 58 19.69 -0.27 -1.28
CA THR A 58 19.34 -1.69 -1.41
C THR A 58 19.84 -2.50 -0.22
N GLU A 59 21.10 -2.32 0.17
CA GLU A 59 21.69 -3.01 1.32
C GLU A 59 20.95 -2.70 2.62
N ARG A 60 20.63 -1.43 2.88
CA ARG A 60 19.89 -1.03 4.07
C ARG A 60 18.50 -1.67 4.12
N PHE A 61 17.81 -1.74 2.99
CA PHE A 61 16.50 -2.38 2.90
C PHE A 61 16.56 -3.90 3.16
N LEU A 62 17.58 -4.57 2.61
CA LEU A 62 17.86 -5.98 2.88
C LEU A 62 18.17 -6.21 4.37
N ASN A 63 18.95 -5.31 4.99
CA ASN A 63 19.28 -5.41 6.42
C ASN A 63 18.04 -5.24 7.32
N LEU A 64 17.10 -4.36 6.98
CA LEU A 64 15.83 -4.23 7.71
C LEU A 64 15.00 -5.52 7.61
N ALA A 65 14.94 -6.13 6.43
CA ALA A 65 14.25 -7.40 6.24
C ALA A 65 14.90 -8.53 7.05
N ALA A 66 16.23 -8.60 7.02
CA ALA A 66 16.99 -9.61 7.80
C ALA A 66 16.81 -9.42 9.31
N TYR A 67 16.82 -8.17 9.78
CA TYR A 67 16.54 -7.86 11.18
C TYR A 67 15.13 -8.30 11.60
N ALA A 68 14.13 -8.01 10.76
CA ALA A 68 12.77 -8.44 11.00
C ALA A 68 12.65 -9.97 11.03
N ALA A 69 13.24 -10.65 10.03
CA ALA A 69 13.21 -12.09 9.90
C ALA A 69 13.88 -12.83 11.06
N ALA A 70 14.93 -12.25 11.67
CA ALA A 70 15.65 -12.84 12.79
C ALA A 70 14.76 -13.09 14.03
N ARG A 71 13.65 -12.37 14.18
CA ARG A 71 12.66 -12.61 15.24
C ARG A 71 11.71 -13.77 14.93
N GLY A 72 11.69 -14.29 13.70
CA GLY A 72 10.84 -15.39 13.27
C GLY A 72 9.36 -15.02 13.14
N PRO A 73 9.01 -13.92 12.42
CA PRO A 73 7.61 -13.59 12.17
C PRO A 73 6.95 -14.62 11.24
N ASP A 74 5.62 -14.71 11.28
CA ASP A 74 4.84 -15.52 10.33
C ASP A 74 4.73 -14.83 8.95
N GLY A 75 5.00 -13.51 8.87
CA GLY A 75 5.02 -12.75 7.63
C GLY A 75 5.65 -11.37 7.79
N ILE A 76 6.09 -10.78 6.68
CA ILE A 76 6.63 -9.42 6.60
C ILE A 76 5.78 -8.61 5.60
N LEU A 77 5.24 -7.48 6.04
CA LEU A 77 4.54 -6.52 5.18
C LEU A 77 5.34 -5.22 5.09
N PHE A 78 5.78 -4.90 3.89
CA PHE A 78 6.32 -3.58 3.57
C PHE A 78 5.18 -2.62 3.22
N THR A 79 5.28 -1.36 3.66
CA THR A 79 4.24 -0.35 3.45
C THR A 79 4.64 0.79 2.52
N CYS A 80 5.80 0.69 1.87
CA CYS A 80 6.28 1.66 0.90
C CYS A 80 6.51 1.00 -0.46
N SER A 81 5.80 1.45 -1.50
CA SER A 81 5.84 0.90 -2.86
C SER A 81 7.12 1.27 -3.63
N ALA A 82 7.81 2.33 -3.25
CA ALA A 82 9.01 2.82 -3.94
C ALA A 82 10.18 1.82 -4.00
N PHE A 83 10.13 0.75 -3.20
CA PHE A 83 11.16 -0.28 -3.08
C PHE A 83 10.72 -1.65 -3.66
N GLY A 84 9.73 -1.69 -4.53
CA GLY A 84 9.09 -2.92 -5.02
C GLY A 84 10.05 -3.98 -5.53
N ALA A 85 11.03 -3.60 -6.36
CA ALA A 85 12.02 -4.54 -6.91
C ALA A 85 12.92 -5.20 -5.83
N ILE A 86 13.21 -4.46 -4.74
CA ILE A 86 13.99 -5.01 -3.63
C ILE A 86 13.11 -5.97 -2.82
N ILE A 87 11.85 -5.63 -2.62
CA ILE A 87 10.90 -6.49 -1.88
C ILE A 87 10.68 -7.82 -2.62
N ASP A 88 10.59 -7.81 -3.96
CA ASP A 88 10.51 -9.04 -4.75
C ASP A 88 11.72 -9.95 -4.55
N ARG A 89 12.92 -9.35 -4.49
CA ARG A 89 14.15 -10.10 -4.18
C ARG A 89 14.10 -10.69 -2.77
N ILE A 90 13.66 -9.92 -1.76
CA ILE A 90 13.52 -10.40 -0.39
C ILE A 90 12.50 -11.55 -0.34
N ALA A 91 11.35 -11.40 -1.01
CA ALA A 91 10.32 -12.42 -1.02
C ALA A 91 10.81 -13.77 -1.59
N ALA A 92 11.75 -13.73 -2.54
CA ALA A 92 12.36 -14.95 -3.10
C ALA A 92 13.33 -15.67 -2.13
N GLU A 93 13.85 -14.98 -1.11
CA GLU A 93 14.82 -15.53 -0.14
C GLU A 93 14.14 -16.17 1.08
N TYR A 94 12.90 -15.82 1.39
CA TYR A 94 12.21 -16.30 2.60
C TYR A 94 11.05 -17.25 2.27
N ARG A 95 10.81 -18.22 3.16
CA ARG A 95 9.67 -19.15 3.03
C ARG A 95 8.35 -18.56 3.53
N MET A 96 8.43 -17.65 4.50
CA MET A 96 7.26 -16.94 5.00
C MET A 96 6.77 -15.92 3.97
N PRO A 97 5.50 -15.55 3.98
CA PRO A 97 4.98 -14.47 3.15
C PRO A 97 5.73 -13.15 3.37
N VAL A 98 6.27 -12.60 2.30
CA VAL A 98 6.82 -11.24 2.25
C VAL A 98 6.06 -10.50 1.19
N MET A 99 5.42 -9.37 1.56
CA MET A 99 4.47 -8.69 0.69
C MET A 99 4.83 -7.24 0.44
N LYS A 100 4.59 -6.82 -0.80
CA LYS A 100 4.55 -5.40 -1.20
C LYS A 100 3.23 -4.75 -0.76
N PRO A 101 3.20 -3.43 -0.55
CA PRO A 101 2.00 -2.74 -0.08
C PRO A 101 0.83 -2.77 -1.08
N ASN A 102 1.13 -2.79 -2.39
CA ASN A 102 0.14 -2.56 -3.43
C ASN A 102 -0.29 -3.83 -4.20
N GLU A 103 0.36 -4.99 -4.00
CA GLU A 103 0.03 -6.16 -4.82
C GLU A 103 -1.41 -6.65 -4.62
N ALA A 104 -1.89 -6.67 -3.38
CA ALA A 104 -3.22 -7.14 -3.05
C ALA A 104 -4.33 -6.18 -3.53
N ILE A 105 -4.07 -4.87 -3.54
CA ILE A 105 -5.08 -3.92 -4.02
C ILE A 105 -5.23 -3.97 -5.54
N LEU A 106 -4.17 -4.34 -6.27
CA LEU A 106 -4.27 -4.59 -7.72
C LEU A 106 -5.20 -5.77 -7.99
N ASP A 107 -5.06 -6.86 -7.24
CA ASP A 107 -5.95 -8.02 -7.34
C ASP A 107 -7.40 -7.64 -7.03
N ALA A 108 -7.63 -6.92 -5.93
CA ALA A 108 -8.96 -6.46 -5.54
C ALA A 108 -9.59 -5.51 -6.59
N ALA A 109 -8.79 -4.68 -7.25
CA ALA A 109 -9.27 -3.81 -8.33
C ALA A 109 -9.67 -4.62 -9.57
N LEU A 110 -8.91 -5.66 -9.93
CA LEU A 110 -9.24 -6.55 -11.04
C LEU A 110 -10.53 -7.35 -10.79
N GLU A 111 -10.77 -7.76 -9.55
CA GLU A 111 -12.02 -8.44 -9.17
C GLU A 111 -13.26 -7.57 -9.40
N GLN A 112 -13.12 -6.24 -9.29
CA GLN A 112 -14.21 -5.31 -9.63
C GLN A 112 -14.42 -5.24 -11.14
N GLY A 113 -13.35 -5.32 -11.93
CA GLY A 113 -13.41 -5.21 -13.39
C GLY A 113 -13.90 -3.85 -13.91
N GLY A 114 -14.03 -3.72 -15.22
CA GLY A 114 -14.59 -2.54 -15.86
C GLY A 114 -13.74 -1.28 -15.66
N ARG A 115 -14.38 -0.14 -15.36
CA ARG A 115 -13.69 1.15 -15.18
C ARG A 115 -13.37 1.39 -13.71
N VAL A 116 -12.08 1.42 -13.37
CA VAL A 116 -11.56 1.63 -12.01
C VAL A 116 -10.92 3.00 -11.89
N GLY A 117 -11.37 3.80 -10.92
CA GLY A 117 -10.76 5.08 -10.57
C GLY A 117 -9.49 4.85 -9.75
N LEU A 118 -8.38 5.46 -10.14
CA LEU A 118 -7.13 5.44 -9.38
C LEU A 118 -6.82 6.84 -8.87
N LEU A 119 -7.04 7.08 -7.58
CA LEU A 119 -6.81 8.36 -6.92
C LEU A 119 -5.46 8.33 -6.20
N ALA A 120 -4.58 9.29 -6.51
CA ALA A 120 -3.25 9.38 -5.90
C ALA A 120 -2.89 10.84 -5.58
N THR A 121 -2.03 11.02 -4.59
CA THR A 121 -1.45 12.32 -4.22
C THR A 121 0.03 12.44 -4.62
N HIS A 122 0.74 11.32 -4.71
CA HIS A 122 2.15 11.30 -5.10
C HIS A 122 2.27 11.11 -6.63
N PRO A 123 2.94 12.03 -7.35
CA PRO A 123 2.98 12.01 -8.82
C PRO A 123 3.52 10.71 -9.41
N GLN A 124 4.55 10.11 -8.79
CA GLN A 124 5.19 8.90 -9.31
C GLN A 124 4.34 7.65 -9.07
N THR A 125 3.58 7.60 -7.97
CA THR A 125 2.72 6.44 -7.66
C THR A 125 1.65 6.20 -8.73
N LEU A 126 1.13 7.27 -9.32
CA LEU A 126 0.01 7.19 -10.26
C LEU A 126 0.36 6.44 -11.53
N PRO A 127 1.43 6.80 -12.31
CA PRO A 127 1.80 6.07 -13.52
C PRO A 127 2.25 4.64 -13.21
N ASP A 128 2.97 4.42 -12.11
CA ASP A 128 3.48 3.10 -11.76
C ASP A 128 2.32 2.13 -11.45
N MET A 129 1.38 2.52 -10.56
CA MET A 129 0.23 1.67 -10.25
C MET A 129 -0.69 1.45 -11.44
N LYS A 130 -0.89 2.47 -12.28
CA LYS A 130 -1.68 2.33 -13.51
C LYS A 130 -1.08 1.28 -14.42
N ALA A 131 0.24 1.35 -14.68
CA ALA A 131 0.94 0.39 -15.52
C ALA A 131 0.87 -1.04 -14.94
N ASP A 132 1.05 -1.18 -13.63
CA ASP A 132 0.95 -2.47 -12.94
C ASP A 132 -0.47 -3.08 -13.05
N MET A 133 -1.52 -2.26 -12.87
CA MET A 133 -2.92 -2.68 -13.00
C MET A 133 -3.22 -3.14 -14.43
N GLU A 134 -2.83 -2.37 -15.44
CA GLU A 134 -3.06 -2.68 -16.85
C GLU A 134 -2.30 -3.95 -17.27
N ALA A 135 -1.03 -4.08 -16.88
CA ALA A 135 -0.24 -5.28 -17.16
C ALA A 135 -0.81 -6.53 -16.45
N LEU A 136 -1.33 -6.40 -15.24
CA LEU A 136 -1.96 -7.51 -14.53
C LEU A 136 -3.28 -7.91 -15.18
N ALA A 137 -4.09 -6.93 -15.61
CA ALA A 137 -5.35 -7.17 -16.31
C ALA A 137 -5.12 -7.90 -17.63
N GLU A 138 -4.14 -7.48 -18.43
CA GLU A 138 -3.74 -8.14 -19.67
C GLU A 138 -3.33 -9.61 -19.44
N ARG A 139 -2.46 -9.85 -18.45
CA ARG A 139 -2.01 -11.22 -18.12
C ARG A 139 -3.14 -12.15 -17.69
N ARG A 140 -4.20 -11.61 -17.06
CA ARG A 140 -5.35 -12.38 -16.56
C ARG A 140 -6.54 -12.40 -17.51
N GLY A 141 -6.46 -11.68 -18.63
CA GLY A 141 -7.56 -11.56 -19.60
C GLY A 141 -8.79 -10.85 -19.01
N VAL A 142 -8.59 -9.91 -18.07
CA VAL A 142 -9.66 -9.11 -17.45
C VAL A 142 -9.80 -7.80 -18.22
N ASP A 143 -11.03 -7.46 -18.61
CA ASP A 143 -11.33 -6.14 -19.19
C ASP A 143 -11.31 -5.09 -18.08
N LEU A 144 -10.28 -4.25 -18.09
CA LEU A 144 -10.04 -3.21 -17.10
C LEU A 144 -9.65 -1.91 -17.78
N THR A 145 -10.31 -0.83 -17.43
CA THR A 145 -9.92 0.54 -17.81
C THR A 145 -9.57 1.34 -16.56
N VAL A 146 -8.33 1.79 -16.44
CA VAL A 146 -7.90 2.63 -15.31
C VAL A 146 -8.13 4.10 -15.63
N ALA A 147 -8.88 4.80 -14.76
CA ALA A 147 -9.09 6.22 -14.80
C ALA A 147 -8.22 6.90 -13.73
N PRO A 148 -7.03 7.43 -14.09
CA PRO A 148 -6.11 8.02 -13.12
C PRO A 148 -6.53 9.44 -12.76
N TRP A 149 -6.38 9.82 -11.47
CA TRP A 149 -6.53 11.17 -10.99
C TRP A 149 -5.46 11.54 -9.96
N LEU A 150 -4.63 12.53 -10.29
CA LEU A 150 -3.63 13.08 -9.37
C LEU A 150 -4.25 14.27 -8.62
N VAL A 151 -4.18 14.23 -7.29
CA VAL A 151 -4.52 15.36 -6.43
C VAL A 151 -3.27 16.23 -6.26
N GLU A 152 -3.12 17.21 -7.15
CA GLU A 152 -1.94 18.07 -7.19
C GLU A 152 -1.76 18.82 -5.87
N GLY A 153 -0.52 18.96 -5.42
CA GLY A 153 -0.17 19.68 -4.20
C GLY A 153 -0.41 18.92 -2.89
N ALA A 154 -1.33 17.96 -2.86
CA ALA A 154 -1.70 17.25 -1.62
C ALA A 154 -0.52 16.48 -0.99
N TRP A 155 0.35 15.88 -1.80
CA TRP A 155 1.56 15.23 -1.28
C TRP A 155 2.51 16.20 -0.59
N ALA A 156 2.69 17.40 -1.16
CA ALA A 156 3.51 18.45 -0.55
C ALA A 156 2.88 18.98 0.75
N ASP A 157 1.55 19.07 0.81
CA ASP A 157 0.83 19.44 2.03
C ASP A 157 1.06 18.43 3.14
N LEU A 158 0.96 17.14 2.82
CA LEU A 158 1.21 16.07 3.78
C LEU A 158 2.66 16.12 4.31
N GLY A 159 3.64 16.25 3.43
CA GLY A 159 5.05 16.37 3.79
C GLY A 159 5.38 17.61 4.61
N ALA A 160 4.59 18.69 4.47
CA ALA A 160 4.68 19.91 5.27
C ALA A 160 3.87 19.87 6.58
N GLY A 161 3.29 18.71 6.93
CA GLY A 161 2.46 18.54 8.13
C GLY A 161 1.05 19.13 8.03
N ARG A 162 0.64 19.61 6.85
CA ARG A 162 -0.71 20.18 6.61
C ARG A 162 -1.72 19.07 6.24
N ARG A 163 -1.90 18.12 7.14
CA ARG A 163 -2.76 16.95 6.91
C ARG A 163 -4.20 17.34 6.54
N ASP A 164 -4.78 18.32 7.23
CA ASP A 164 -6.16 18.75 6.93
C ASP A 164 -6.32 19.30 5.50
N ALA A 165 -5.29 19.94 4.95
CA ALA A 165 -5.29 20.43 3.58
C ALA A 165 -5.20 19.27 2.58
N HIS A 166 -4.30 18.31 2.84
CA HIS A 166 -4.19 17.05 2.08
C HIS A 166 -5.53 16.31 2.05
N ASP A 167 -6.09 16.04 3.22
CA ASP A 167 -7.30 15.22 3.37
C ASP A 167 -8.50 15.87 2.66
N ARG A 168 -8.67 17.18 2.84
CA ARG A 168 -9.72 17.95 2.14
C ARG A 168 -9.57 17.89 0.63
N ALA A 169 -8.36 18.11 0.10
CA ALA A 169 -8.10 18.07 -1.34
C ALA A 169 -8.40 16.68 -1.93
N VAL A 170 -8.04 15.60 -1.22
CA VAL A 170 -8.33 14.22 -1.64
C VAL A 170 -9.83 13.96 -1.70
N VAL A 171 -10.57 14.34 -0.65
CA VAL A 171 -12.02 14.15 -0.58
C VAL A 171 -12.76 14.97 -1.64
N GLU A 172 -12.32 16.20 -1.90
CA GLU A 172 -12.88 17.07 -2.93
C GLU A 172 -12.61 16.58 -4.36
N ALA A 173 -11.49 15.88 -4.59
CA ALA A 173 -11.13 15.33 -5.89
C ALA A 173 -11.89 14.05 -6.25
N ALA A 174 -12.30 13.25 -5.27
CA ALA A 174 -12.89 11.93 -5.50
C ALA A 174 -14.14 11.92 -6.42
N PRO A 175 -15.06 12.91 -6.40
CA PRO A 175 -16.20 12.96 -7.32
C PRO A 175 -15.85 13.05 -8.82
N ASN A 176 -14.59 13.39 -9.17
CA ASN A 176 -14.15 13.33 -10.57
C ASN A 176 -14.09 11.91 -11.12
N LEU A 177 -14.13 10.91 -10.24
CA LEU A 177 -14.11 9.49 -10.57
C LEU A 177 -15.48 8.80 -10.44
N LYS A 178 -16.56 9.59 -10.35
CA LYS A 178 -17.94 9.08 -10.16
C LYS A 178 -18.43 8.11 -11.23
N ASP A 179 -17.86 8.17 -12.44
CA ASP A 179 -18.22 7.31 -13.57
C ASP A 179 -17.43 5.97 -13.57
N CYS A 180 -16.73 5.67 -12.47
CA CYS A 180 -16.02 4.42 -12.25
C CYS A 180 -16.89 3.43 -11.46
N GLY A 181 -16.56 2.13 -11.53
CA GLY A 181 -17.20 1.09 -10.72
C GLY A 181 -16.71 1.08 -9.27
N CYS A 182 -15.47 1.51 -9.03
CA CYS A 182 -14.88 1.69 -7.72
C CYS A 182 -13.76 2.74 -7.77
N ILE A 183 -13.28 3.17 -6.60
CA ILE A 183 -12.10 4.04 -6.47
C ILE A 183 -11.04 3.34 -5.63
N VAL A 184 -9.83 3.25 -6.19
CA VAL A 184 -8.61 2.78 -5.51
C VAL A 184 -7.88 3.98 -4.93
N LEU A 185 -7.63 3.97 -3.62
CA LEU A 185 -6.78 4.94 -2.94
C LEU A 185 -5.33 4.43 -2.95
N ALA A 186 -4.48 5.08 -3.72
CA ALA A 186 -3.15 4.58 -4.07
C ALA A 186 -2.13 4.58 -2.92
N GLN A 187 -2.34 5.40 -1.87
CA GLN A 187 -1.43 5.49 -0.73
C GLN A 187 -2.10 5.12 0.59
N PHE A 188 -1.32 4.55 1.50
CA PHE A 188 -1.77 4.20 2.85
C PHE A 188 -2.28 5.42 3.63
N SER A 189 -1.65 6.59 3.45
CA SER A 189 -2.07 7.84 4.08
C SER A 189 -3.48 8.29 3.76
N MET A 190 -4.04 7.83 2.63
CA MET A 190 -5.39 8.17 2.17
C MET A 190 -6.48 7.24 2.74
N ALA A 191 -6.11 6.09 3.27
CA ALA A 191 -7.08 5.08 3.74
C ALA A 191 -8.08 5.60 4.79
N PRO A 192 -7.72 6.49 5.73
CA PRO A 192 -8.67 7.08 6.68
C PRO A 192 -9.82 7.84 6.03
N LEU A 193 -9.67 8.28 4.78
CA LEU A 193 -10.67 9.06 4.04
C LEU A 193 -11.71 8.18 3.33
N ALA A 194 -11.53 6.86 3.34
CA ALA A 194 -12.36 5.94 2.56
C ALA A 194 -13.87 6.05 2.87
N ALA A 195 -14.22 6.22 4.14
CA ALA A 195 -15.63 6.35 4.55
C ALA A 195 -16.26 7.63 4.00
N GLU A 196 -15.59 8.78 4.14
CA GLU A 196 -16.06 10.07 3.65
C GLU A 196 -16.14 10.10 2.11
N ILE A 197 -15.13 9.53 1.42
CA ILE A 197 -15.14 9.43 -0.05
C ILE A 197 -16.29 8.53 -0.51
N LYS A 198 -16.55 7.41 0.18
CA LYS A 198 -17.68 6.54 -0.11
C LYS A 198 -19.01 7.26 0.05
N GLU A 199 -19.19 8.04 1.10
CA GLU A 199 -20.40 8.84 1.31
C GLU A 199 -20.62 9.85 0.19
N ARG A 200 -19.56 10.53 -0.27
CA ARG A 200 -19.63 11.54 -1.33
C ARG A 200 -19.85 10.97 -2.73
N THR A 201 -19.33 9.79 -3.00
CA THR A 201 -19.34 9.22 -4.36
C THR A 201 -20.37 8.11 -4.54
N GLY A 202 -20.78 7.45 -3.45
CA GLY A 202 -21.62 6.25 -3.49
C GLY A 202 -20.88 5.00 -4.00
N LEU A 203 -19.58 5.09 -4.30
CA LEU A 203 -18.80 4.00 -4.89
C LEU A 203 -18.10 3.14 -3.85
N PRO A 204 -17.80 1.86 -4.16
CA PRO A 204 -16.85 1.06 -3.39
C PRO A 204 -15.47 1.73 -3.37
N ILE A 205 -14.85 1.80 -2.19
CA ILE A 205 -13.51 2.36 -2.02
C ILE A 205 -12.57 1.25 -1.60
N LEU A 206 -11.53 1.04 -2.40
CA LEU A 206 -10.46 0.09 -2.11
C LEU A 206 -9.26 0.83 -1.51
N THR A 207 -8.71 0.29 -0.43
CA THR A 207 -7.55 0.88 0.24
C THR A 207 -6.41 -0.13 0.35
N SER A 208 -5.18 0.32 0.08
CA SER A 208 -4.01 -0.53 0.11
C SER A 208 -3.77 -1.22 1.46
N PRO A 209 -3.91 -0.58 2.64
CA PRO A 209 -3.71 -1.26 3.92
C PRO A 209 -4.73 -2.38 4.17
N HIS A 210 -6.01 -2.19 3.85
CA HIS A 210 -7.02 -3.23 4.05
C HIS A 210 -6.79 -4.43 3.11
N ALA A 211 -6.51 -4.18 1.84
CA ALA A 211 -6.18 -5.24 0.89
C ALA A 211 -4.92 -6.01 1.32
N ALA A 212 -3.87 -5.30 1.73
CA ALA A 212 -2.62 -5.92 2.15
C ALA A 212 -2.78 -6.79 3.41
N VAL A 213 -3.54 -6.33 4.42
CA VAL A 213 -3.79 -7.11 5.65
C VAL A 213 -4.66 -8.33 5.36
N ALA A 214 -5.71 -8.19 4.54
CA ALA A 214 -6.56 -9.32 4.14
C ALA A 214 -5.75 -10.40 3.43
N GLU A 215 -4.89 -10.01 2.49
CA GLU A 215 -4.04 -10.94 1.74
C GLU A 215 -2.93 -11.54 2.61
N MET A 216 -2.32 -10.78 3.52
CA MET A 216 -1.35 -11.31 4.48
C MET A 216 -2.00 -12.38 5.37
N LYS A 217 -3.21 -12.11 5.88
CA LYS A 217 -3.99 -13.09 6.66
C LYS A 217 -4.22 -14.37 5.87
N ARG A 218 -4.66 -14.24 4.61
CA ARG A 218 -4.89 -15.37 3.71
C ARG A 218 -3.62 -16.22 3.51
N ARG A 219 -2.48 -15.59 3.22
CA ARG A 219 -1.20 -16.29 2.97
C ARG A 219 -0.67 -16.97 4.24
N VAL A 220 -0.75 -16.31 5.38
CA VAL A 220 -0.24 -16.83 6.66
C VAL A 220 -1.11 -17.98 7.19
N LEU A 221 -2.41 -17.94 6.95
CA LEU A 221 -3.34 -18.98 7.39
C LEU A 221 -3.50 -20.13 6.39
N GLY A 222 -3.01 -19.96 5.15
CA GLY A 222 -3.04 -21.01 4.12
C GLY A 222 -4.42 -21.21 3.48
N HIS A 223 -5.20 -20.16 3.37
CA HIS A 223 -6.54 -20.19 2.75
C HIS A 223 -6.52 -19.66 1.33
#